data_bcf16e0642476fe7d18da63443e9eec1
#
_entry.id   bcf16e0642476fe7d18da63443e9eec1
#
_cell.length_a   1.000
_cell.length_b   1.000
_cell.length_c   1.000
_cell.angle_alpha   90.00
_cell.angle_beta   90.00
_cell.angle_gamma   90.00
#
_symmetry.space_group_name_H-M   'P 1'
#
loop_
_entity.id
_entity.type
_entity.pdbx_description
1 polymer ?
#
loop_
_entity_poly.entity_id
_entity_poly.type
_entity_poly.pdbx_seq_one_letter_code
_entity_poly.pdbx_strand_id
1 'polypeptide(L)'
;KVLTENAEKRLEAIREFTEFGAGFRIALRDMEIRGAGDLLGASQHGHIESVGYDLYVRLLEEAILDERGEAKAVPFESKVDLKVDAYLPETYIAASRHRMEFYKKISLIETEDDRRDVLDELCDRFGDPPRPAVDLTYIALARATAARCRVSSVTRDARNLLVTPERVSPELLAELFHRFDGFRAPRTAAAAISLPLTNVKNVAAAAAEMMTTYADAYDAATKAKEELTVARQDAQDKPE
;
A
#
# COMPACT_ATOMS: atom_id res chain seq x y z
N LYS A 1 -36.50 -17.98 10.49
CA LYS A 1 -35.75 -17.54 9.31
C LYS A 1 -34.67 -18.57 9.07
N VAL A 2 -34.70 -19.23 7.92
CA VAL A 2 -33.68 -20.19 7.53
C VAL A 2 -32.42 -19.38 7.15
N LEU A 3 -31.31 -19.65 7.82
CA LEU A 3 -30.03 -19.06 7.49
C LEU A 3 -29.52 -19.63 6.15
N THR A 4 -28.81 -18.83 5.38
CA THR A 4 -28.14 -19.33 4.19
C THR A 4 -26.91 -20.15 4.62
N GLU A 5 -26.51 -21.15 3.81
CA GLU A 5 -25.36 -22.03 4.09
C GLU A 5 -24.09 -21.24 4.45
N ASN A 6 -23.85 -20.12 3.76
CA ASN A 6 -22.72 -19.23 4.08
C ASN A 6 -22.87 -18.51 5.43
N ALA A 7 -24.11 -18.19 5.85
CA ALA A 7 -24.35 -17.58 7.16
C ALA A 7 -24.15 -18.59 8.29
N GLU A 8 -24.50 -19.86 8.08
CA GLU A 8 -24.22 -20.93 9.04
C GLU A 8 -22.72 -21.18 9.20
N LYS A 9 -21.97 -21.29 8.11
CA LYS A 9 -20.52 -21.47 8.12
C LYS A 9 -19.78 -20.31 8.83
N ARG A 10 -20.27 -19.07 8.67
CA ARG A 10 -19.72 -17.89 9.37
C ARG A 10 -19.99 -17.93 10.87
N LEU A 11 -21.21 -18.30 11.28
CA LEU A 11 -21.54 -18.44 12.69
C LEU A 11 -20.74 -19.57 13.35
N GLU A 12 -20.49 -20.66 12.63
CA GLU A 12 -19.67 -21.77 13.09
C GLU A 12 -18.21 -21.34 13.26
N ALA A 13 -17.65 -20.60 12.31
CA ALA A 13 -16.31 -20.03 12.42
C ALA A 13 -16.17 -19.07 13.62
N ILE A 14 -17.17 -18.22 13.89
CA ILE A 14 -17.16 -17.33 15.06
C ILE A 14 -17.23 -18.14 16.37
N ARG A 15 -17.97 -19.25 16.41
CA ARG A 15 -18.04 -20.12 17.60
C ARG A 15 -16.76 -20.90 17.86
N GLU A 16 -16.05 -21.30 16.80
CA GLU A 16 -14.81 -22.08 16.88
C GLU A 16 -13.64 -21.22 17.37
N PHE A 17 -13.67 -19.92 17.15
CA PHE A 17 -12.57 -19.00 17.42
C PHE A 17 -12.93 -17.97 18.49
N THR A 18 -13.12 -18.42 19.73
CA THR A 18 -13.45 -17.55 20.89
C THR A 18 -12.22 -17.08 21.68
N GLU A 19 -11.01 -17.47 21.30
CA GLU A 19 -9.77 -17.12 21.99
C GLU A 19 -9.16 -15.79 21.54
N PHE A 20 -8.35 -15.19 22.40
CA PHE A 20 -7.63 -13.95 22.14
C PHE A 20 -6.72 -14.12 20.90
N GLY A 21 -6.79 -13.24 19.90
CA GLY A 21 -6.12 -13.41 18.60
C GLY A 21 -6.97 -14.09 17.53
N ALA A 22 -8.18 -14.50 17.85
CA ALA A 22 -9.10 -15.15 16.94
C ALA A 22 -9.58 -14.28 15.78
N GLY A 23 -9.49 -12.92 15.91
CA GLY A 23 -9.95 -11.98 14.87
C GLY A 23 -9.33 -12.25 13.51
N PHE A 24 -8.04 -12.54 13.48
CA PHE A 24 -7.33 -12.92 12.26
C PHE A 24 -7.83 -14.23 11.66
N ARG A 25 -8.04 -15.28 12.51
CA ARG A 25 -8.54 -16.58 12.05
C ARG A 25 -9.96 -16.48 11.54
N ILE A 26 -10.80 -15.65 12.19
CA ILE A 26 -12.17 -15.37 11.76
C ILE A 26 -12.17 -14.65 10.41
N ALA A 27 -11.33 -13.64 10.23
CA ALA A 27 -11.19 -12.91 8.96
C ALA A 27 -10.67 -13.83 7.85
N LEU A 28 -9.69 -14.68 8.13
CA LEU A 28 -9.17 -15.68 7.20
C LEU A 28 -10.26 -16.68 6.80
N ARG A 29 -11.02 -17.16 7.77
CA ARG A 29 -12.11 -18.11 7.53
C ARG A 29 -13.28 -17.50 6.78
N ASP A 30 -13.61 -16.23 7.05
CA ASP A 30 -14.62 -15.47 6.29
C ASP A 30 -14.18 -15.28 4.84
N MET A 31 -12.89 -15.01 4.59
CA MET A 31 -12.32 -14.97 3.24
C MET A 31 -12.34 -16.32 2.53
N GLU A 32 -12.03 -17.42 3.24
CA GLU A 32 -12.14 -18.77 2.68
C GLU A 32 -13.60 -19.13 2.33
N ILE A 33 -14.57 -18.75 3.16
CA ILE A 33 -16.00 -19.03 2.96
C ILE A 33 -16.57 -18.20 1.81
N ARG A 34 -16.14 -16.95 1.67
CA ARG A 34 -16.56 -16.05 0.57
C ARG A 34 -15.85 -16.37 -0.74
N GLY A 35 -14.71 -17.08 -0.66
CA GLY A 35 -13.73 -17.13 -1.74
C GLY A 35 -12.97 -15.82 -1.81
N ALA A 36 -11.65 -15.85 -2.00
CA ALA A 36 -10.86 -14.63 -2.19
C ALA A 36 -11.32 -13.81 -3.42
N GLY A 37 -12.02 -14.46 -4.37
CA GLY A 37 -12.65 -13.82 -5.53
C GLY A 37 -13.92 -13.02 -5.19
N ASP A 38 -14.62 -13.33 -4.11
CA ASP A 38 -15.89 -12.66 -3.73
C ASP A 38 -15.66 -11.44 -2.83
N LEU A 39 -14.55 -11.40 -2.10
CA LEU A 39 -14.06 -10.17 -1.43
C LEU A 39 -13.50 -9.16 -2.45
N LEU A 40 -13.04 -9.67 -3.59
CA LEU A 40 -12.52 -8.95 -4.74
C LEU A 40 -13.53 -8.99 -5.92
N GLY A 41 -14.79 -9.29 -5.63
CA GLY A 41 -15.81 -9.71 -6.59
C GLY A 41 -16.12 -8.72 -7.70
N ALA A 42 -16.27 -9.28 -8.89
CA ALA A 42 -16.57 -8.62 -10.16
C ALA A 42 -17.91 -7.84 -10.21
N SER A 43 -18.69 -7.78 -9.13
CA SER A 43 -20.01 -7.15 -9.10
C SER A 43 -20.09 -5.82 -8.35
N GLN A 44 -19.00 -5.34 -7.73
CA GLN A 44 -18.94 -4.00 -7.13
C GLN A 44 -17.68 -3.28 -7.56
N HIS A 45 -17.80 -2.50 -8.61
CA HIS A 45 -16.74 -1.70 -9.22
C HIS A 45 -15.98 -0.82 -8.23
N GLY A 46 -14.70 -1.11 -8.00
CA GLY A 46 -13.66 -0.13 -7.71
C GLY A 46 -13.47 0.34 -6.27
N HIS A 47 -14.40 0.15 -5.33
CA HIS A 47 -14.26 0.72 -3.98
C HIS A 47 -14.14 -0.32 -2.85
N ILE A 48 -14.67 -1.50 -3.02
CA ILE A 48 -14.63 -2.57 -2.00
C ILE A 48 -13.35 -3.39 -2.12
N GLU A 49 -12.75 -3.48 -3.30
CA GLU A 49 -11.52 -4.21 -3.54
C GLU A 49 -10.32 -3.58 -2.81
N SER A 50 -10.19 -2.26 -2.85
CA SER A 50 -9.11 -1.56 -2.13
C SER A 50 -9.29 -1.67 -0.60
N VAL A 51 -10.53 -1.55 -0.09
CA VAL A 51 -10.84 -1.67 1.34
C VAL A 51 -10.61 -3.10 1.86
N GLY A 52 -10.91 -4.13 1.07
CA GLY A 52 -10.68 -5.53 1.45
C GLY A 52 -9.18 -5.86 1.57
N TYR A 53 -8.37 -5.40 0.63
CA TYR A 53 -6.92 -5.56 0.66
C TYR A 53 -6.28 -4.78 1.81
N ASP A 54 -6.64 -3.51 1.98
CA ASP A 54 -6.13 -2.67 3.07
C ASP A 54 -6.48 -3.25 4.45
N LEU A 55 -7.72 -3.74 4.63
CA LEU A 55 -8.11 -4.40 5.87
C LEU A 55 -7.33 -5.71 6.11
N TYR A 56 -7.11 -6.50 5.07
CA TYR A 56 -6.35 -7.74 5.15
C TYR A 56 -4.88 -7.47 5.54
N VAL A 57 -4.24 -6.53 4.87
CA VAL A 57 -2.86 -6.12 5.18
C VAL A 57 -2.73 -5.64 6.62
N ARG A 58 -3.68 -4.82 7.08
CA ARG A 58 -3.73 -4.32 8.45
C ARG A 58 -3.83 -5.43 9.49
N LEU A 59 -4.76 -6.38 9.30
CA LEU A 59 -4.93 -7.52 10.20
C LEU A 59 -3.69 -8.43 10.21
N LEU A 60 -2.99 -8.52 9.08
CA LEU A 60 -1.76 -9.28 8.96
C LEU A 60 -0.59 -8.59 9.67
N GLU A 61 -0.44 -7.28 9.50
CA GLU A 61 0.56 -6.46 10.20
C GLU A 61 0.35 -6.54 11.72
N GLU A 62 -0.90 -6.45 12.20
CA GLU A 62 -1.23 -6.63 13.62
C GLU A 62 -0.82 -8.02 14.12
N ALA A 63 -1.10 -9.07 13.37
CA ALA A 63 -0.74 -10.44 13.75
C ALA A 63 0.78 -10.68 13.79
N ILE A 64 1.53 -10.08 12.86
CA ILE A 64 3.00 -10.19 12.82
C ILE A 64 3.63 -9.44 14.02
N LEU A 65 3.12 -8.26 14.36
CA LEU A 65 3.61 -7.48 15.51
C LEU A 65 3.31 -8.18 16.84
N ASP A 66 2.12 -8.76 16.98
CA ASP A 66 1.76 -9.54 18.16
C ASP A 66 2.65 -10.79 18.33
N GLU A 67 3.02 -11.46 17.23
CA GLU A 67 3.91 -12.63 17.26
C GLU A 67 5.36 -12.27 17.60
N ARG A 68 5.81 -11.06 17.26
CA ARG A 68 7.16 -10.56 17.56
C ARG A 68 7.28 -9.94 18.95
N GLY A 69 6.18 -9.71 19.67
CA GLY A 69 6.19 -9.07 21.00
C GLY A 69 6.67 -7.61 20.97
N GLU A 70 6.68 -6.98 19.80
CA GLU A 70 7.10 -5.59 19.65
C GLU A 70 5.99 -4.65 20.06
N ALA A 71 6.33 -3.66 20.89
CA ALA A 71 5.38 -2.61 21.31
C ALA A 71 4.93 -1.80 20.08
N LYS A 72 3.61 -1.67 19.88
CA LYS A 72 2.96 -0.97 18.76
C LYS A 72 3.47 0.48 18.63
N ALA A 73 4.47 0.69 17.80
CA ALA A 73 4.52 1.94 17.09
C ALA A 73 3.38 1.85 16.06
N VAL A 74 2.36 2.70 16.18
CA VAL A 74 1.25 2.73 15.22
C VAL A 74 1.85 2.99 13.84
N PRO A 75 1.83 2.01 12.91
CA PRO A 75 2.42 2.21 11.60
C PRO A 75 1.70 3.37 10.90
N PHE A 76 2.44 4.19 10.19
CA PHE A 76 1.81 5.25 9.40
C PHE A 76 1.03 4.60 8.26
N GLU A 77 -0.29 4.72 8.28
CA GLU A 77 -1.17 4.14 7.26
C GLU A 77 -1.22 5.03 6.03
N SER A 78 -0.89 4.46 4.87
CA SER A 78 -1.04 5.09 3.56
C SER A 78 -2.12 4.40 2.76
N LYS A 79 -3.06 5.19 2.24
CA LYS A 79 -4.10 4.69 1.34
C LYS A 79 -3.68 4.88 -0.12
N VAL A 80 -3.66 3.80 -0.91
CA VAL A 80 -3.40 3.86 -2.35
C VAL A 80 -4.67 3.44 -3.11
N ASP A 81 -5.27 4.38 -3.86
CA ASP A 81 -6.45 4.14 -4.69
C ASP A 81 -6.21 4.67 -6.11
N LEU A 82 -5.76 3.79 -6.99
CA LEU A 82 -5.43 4.10 -8.38
C LEU A 82 -6.55 3.78 -9.37
N LYS A 83 -7.65 3.21 -8.89
CA LYS A 83 -8.79 2.74 -9.71
C LYS A 83 -8.34 1.80 -10.82
N VAL A 84 -7.53 0.82 -10.47
CA VAL A 84 -7.06 -0.28 -11.34
C VAL A 84 -7.42 -1.61 -10.70
N ASP A 85 -7.64 -2.62 -11.54
CA ASP A 85 -7.88 -3.99 -11.09
C ASP A 85 -6.55 -4.59 -10.62
N ALA A 86 -6.44 -4.89 -9.32
CA ALA A 86 -5.23 -5.41 -8.70
C ALA A 86 -5.56 -6.51 -7.69
N TYR A 87 -5.42 -7.76 -8.12
CA TYR A 87 -5.76 -8.94 -7.32
C TYR A 87 -5.09 -10.20 -7.88
N LEU A 88 -5.12 -11.31 -7.14
CA LEU A 88 -4.68 -12.62 -7.60
C LEU A 88 -5.89 -13.42 -8.13
N PRO A 89 -6.06 -13.57 -9.47
CA PRO A 89 -7.20 -14.28 -10.03
C PRO A 89 -7.22 -15.76 -9.64
N GLU A 90 -8.41 -16.33 -9.40
CA GLU A 90 -8.59 -17.77 -9.16
C GLU A 90 -8.17 -18.62 -10.36
N THR A 91 -8.31 -18.07 -11.56
CA THR A 91 -7.85 -18.70 -12.79
C THR A 91 -6.32 -18.82 -12.87
N TYR A 92 -5.60 -17.96 -12.12
CA TYR A 92 -4.14 -18.01 -12.04
C TYR A 92 -3.66 -18.85 -10.86
N ILE A 93 -4.19 -18.62 -9.66
CA ILE A 93 -3.89 -19.41 -8.47
C ILE A 93 -5.20 -20.00 -7.94
N ALA A 94 -5.54 -21.23 -8.32
CA ALA A 94 -6.80 -21.86 -7.97
C ALA A 94 -6.95 -22.11 -6.45
N ALA A 95 -5.85 -22.49 -5.77
CA ALA A 95 -5.89 -22.81 -4.35
C ALA A 95 -5.93 -21.55 -3.48
N SER A 96 -7.01 -21.34 -2.72
CA SER A 96 -7.19 -20.22 -1.80
C SER A 96 -6.00 -20.06 -0.83
N ARG A 97 -5.50 -21.19 -0.27
CA ARG A 97 -4.34 -21.17 0.62
C ARG A 97 -3.09 -20.53 -0.03
N HIS A 98 -2.82 -20.83 -1.30
CA HIS A 98 -1.67 -20.26 -2.01
C HIS A 98 -1.92 -18.77 -2.32
N ARG A 99 -3.14 -18.38 -2.68
CA ARG A 99 -3.46 -16.95 -2.85
C ARG A 99 -3.20 -16.17 -1.56
N MET A 100 -3.61 -16.71 -0.41
CA MET A 100 -3.37 -16.08 0.89
C MET A 100 -1.87 -15.97 1.23
N GLU A 101 -1.10 -17.02 0.94
CA GLU A 101 0.37 -16.99 1.10
C GLU A 101 0.97 -15.84 0.30
N PHE A 102 0.55 -15.68 -0.98
CA PHE A 102 1.07 -14.62 -1.81
C PHE A 102 0.54 -13.23 -1.46
N TYR A 103 -0.70 -13.08 -1.01
CA TYR A 103 -1.18 -11.81 -0.46
C TYR A 103 -0.31 -11.38 0.73
N LYS A 104 0.08 -12.34 1.59
CA LYS A 104 1.01 -12.07 2.70
C LYS A 104 2.38 -11.61 2.19
N LYS A 105 2.97 -12.30 1.22
CA LYS A 105 4.26 -11.90 0.64
C LYS A 105 4.19 -10.53 -0.03
N ILE A 106 3.14 -10.28 -0.80
CA ILE A 106 2.91 -8.99 -1.46
C ILE A 106 2.74 -7.87 -0.43
N SER A 107 2.10 -8.11 0.71
CA SER A 107 1.93 -7.09 1.75
C SER A 107 3.23 -6.69 2.44
N LEU A 108 4.25 -7.53 2.37
CA LEU A 108 5.59 -7.30 2.94
C LEU A 108 6.57 -6.67 1.95
N ILE A 109 6.13 -6.33 0.74
CA ILE A 109 6.97 -5.63 -0.24
C ILE A 109 7.27 -4.21 0.27
N GLU A 110 8.54 -3.91 0.49
CA GLU A 110 9.04 -2.59 0.86
C GLU A 110 9.94 -1.98 -0.22
N THR A 111 10.62 -2.83 -0.99
CA THR A 111 11.59 -2.44 -2.02
C THR A 111 11.24 -3.01 -3.39
N GLU A 112 11.87 -2.46 -4.43
CA GLU A 112 11.75 -3.01 -5.79
C GLU A 112 12.32 -4.42 -5.91
N ASP A 113 13.36 -4.76 -5.12
CA ASP A 113 13.95 -6.08 -5.10
C ASP A 113 12.97 -7.10 -4.48
N ASP A 114 12.31 -6.75 -3.36
CA ASP A 114 11.24 -7.59 -2.78
C ASP A 114 10.12 -7.85 -3.79
N ARG A 115 9.74 -6.81 -4.55
CA ARG A 115 8.72 -6.94 -5.59
C ARG A 115 9.13 -7.90 -6.69
N ARG A 116 10.39 -7.86 -7.13
CA ARG A 116 10.93 -8.78 -8.14
C ARG A 116 10.96 -10.20 -7.62
N ASP A 117 11.44 -10.42 -6.40
CA ASP A 117 11.51 -11.74 -5.78
C ASP A 117 10.11 -12.38 -5.70
N VAL A 118 9.09 -11.61 -5.33
CA VAL A 118 7.71 -12.09 -5.29
C VAL A 118 7.18 -12.42 -6.70
N LEU A 119 7.50 -11.62 -7.71
CA LEU A 119 7.11 -11.89 -9.09
C LEU A 119 7.80 -13.11 -9.66
N ASP A 120 9.09 -13.27 -9.39
CA ASP A 120 9.89 -14.44 -9.83
C ASP A 120 9.32 -15.71 -9.20
N GLU A 121 8.99 -15.70 -7.91
CA GLU A 121 8.35 -16.85 -7.25
C GLU A 121 6.95 -17.15 -7.82
N LEU A 122 6.15 -16.12 -8.14
CA LEU A 122 4.85 -16.30 -8.80
C LEU A 122 5.03 -16.96 -10.16
N CYS A 123 5.99 -16.49 -10.95
CA CYS A 123 6.32 -17.03 -12.26
C CYS A 123 6.76 -18.49 -12.18
N ASP A 124 7.68 -18.80 -11.27
CA ASP A 124 8.22 -20.16 -11.09
C ASP A 124 7.15 -21.17 -10.66
N ARG A 125 6.20 -20.77 -9.82
CA ARG A 125 5.18 -21.69 -9.28
C ARG A 125 3.92 -21.80 -10.11
N PHE A 126 3.53 -20.74 -10.82
CA PHE A 126 2.21 -20.65 -11.47
C PHE A 126 2.30 -20.19 -12.93
N GLY A 127 3.49 -19.93 -13.45
CA GLY A 127 3.71 -19.35 -14.78
C GLY A 127 3.53 -17.83 -14.79
N ASP A 128 3.51 -17.24 -15.99
CA ASP A 128 3.47 -15.79 -16.18
C ASP A 128 2.29 -15.15 -15.45
N PRO A 129 2.55 -14.20 -14.51
CA PRO A 129 1.50 -13.57 -13.73
C PRO A 129 0.64 -12.66 -14.61
N PRO A 130 -0.69 -12.74 -14.51
CA PRO A 130 -1.60 -11.86 -15.22
C PRO A 130 -1.47 -10.42 -14.72
N ARG A 131 -1.86 -9.46 -15.57
CA ARG A 131 -1.75 -8.04 -15.28
C ARG A 131 -2.29 -7.61 -13.91
N PRO A 132 -3.48 -8.06 -13.44
CA PRO A 132 -3.95 -7.70 -12.11
C PRO A 132 -3.02 -8.14 -10.97
N ALA A 133 -2.33 -9.29 -11.11
CA ALA A 133 -1.36 -9.77 -10.13
C ALA A 133 -0.10 -8.90 -10.13
N VAL A 134 0.40 -8.52 -11.31
CA VAL A 134 1.53 -7.60 -11.44
C VAL A 134 1.19 -6.22 -10.89
N ASP A 135 0.01 -5.67 -11.24
CA ASP A 135 -0.43 -4.36 -10.76
C ASP A 135 -0.57 -4.33 -9.23
N LEU A 136 -0.98 -5.45 -8.61
CA LEU A 136 -1.05 -5.59 -7.16
C LEU A 136 0.33 -5.42 -6.48
N THR A 137 1.39 -5.99 -7.06
CA THR A 137 2.76 -5.82 -6.51
C THR A 137 3.26 -4.38 -6.61
N TYR A 138 2.91 -3.66 -7.69
CA TYR A 138 3.22 -2.24 -7.81
C TYR A 138 2.46 -1.37 -6.80
N ILE A 139 1.19 -1.68 -6.55
CA ILE A 139 0.39 -0.98 -5.53
C ILE A 139 0.97 -1.21 -4.13
N ALA A 140 1.42 -2.43 -3.83
CA ALA A 140 2.07 -2.74 -2.56
C ALA A 140 3.35 -1.91 -2.37
N LEU A 141 4.21 -1.86 -3.39
CA LEU A 141 5.43 -1.04 -3.38
C LEU A 141 5.11 0.45 -3.21
N ALA A 142 4.16 0.99 -3.98
CA ALA A 142 3.74 2.39 -3.87
C ALA A 142 3.20 2.72 -2.47
N ARG A 143 2.46 1.79 -1.84
CA ARG A 143 1.93 1.94 -0.48
C ARG A 143 3.04 1.96 0.56
N ALA A 144 3.98 1.03 0.50
CA ALA A 144 5.11 0.97 1.41
C ALA A 144 5.97 2.24 1.32
N THR A 145 6.27 2.67 0.09
CA THR A 145 7.01 3.92 -0.17
C THR A 145 6.27 5.15 0.35
N ALA A 146 4.94 5.21 0.14
CA ALA A 146 4.10 6.30 0.64
C ALA A 146 4.10 6.35 2.18
N ALA A 147 3.99 5.19 2.85
CA ALA A 147 4.03 5.10 4.31
C ALA A 147 5.37 5.59 4.87
N ARG A 148 6.50 5.17 4.27
CA ARG A 148 7.85 5.62 4.63
C ARG A 148 8.00 7.14 4.54
N CYS A 149 7.42 7.76 3.52
CA CYS A 149 7.47 9.20 3.29
C CYS A 149 6.36 9.98 4.02
N ARG A 150 5.59 9.34 4.90
CA ARG A 150 4.45 9.94 5.62
C ARG A 150 3.43 10.59 4.68
N VAL A 151 3.11 9.90 3.60
CA VAL A 151 2.06 10.25 2.65
C VAL A 151 0.78 9.54 3.07
N SER A 152 -0.27 10.25 3.44
CA SER A 152 -1.53 9.69 3.93
C SER A 152 -2.37 9.06 2.82
N SER A 153 -2.29 9.60 1.59
CA SER A 153 -2.98 9.00 0.47
C SER A 153 -2.29 9.24 -0.87
N VAL A 154 -2.37 8.23 -1.74
CA VAL A 154 -2.00 8.30 -3.15
C VAL A 154 -3.23 7.91 -3.95
N THR A 155 -3.82 8.87 -4.64
CA THR A 155 -5.03 8.66 -5.43
C THR A 155 -4.81 9.10 -6.86
N ARG A 156 -5.74 8.79 -7.73
CA ARG A 156 -5.67 9.16 -9.15
C ARG A 156 -6.91 9.91 -9.59
N ASP A 157 -6.71 11.00 -10.32
CA ASP A 157 -7.73 11.59 -11.18
C ASP A 157 -7.50 11.16 -12.67
N ALA A 158 -8.20 11.78 -13.61
CA ALA A 158 -8.10 11.42 -15.02
C ALA A 158 -6.70 11.61 -15.62
N ARG A 159 -5.87 12.52 -15.10
CA ARG A 159 -4.60 12.95 -15.69
C ARG A 159 -3.43 13.00 -14.72
N ASN A 160 -3.69 12.88 -13.42
CA ASN A 160 -2.67 13.09 -12.40
C ASN A 160 -2.72 12.00 -11.33
N LEU A 161 -1.55 11.75 -10.74
CA LEU A 161 -1.42 11.14 -9.45
C LEU A 161 -1.52 12.24 -8.38
N LEU A 162 -2.39 12.06 -7.41
CA LEU A 162 -2.62 12.99 -6.31
C LEU A 162 -2.01 12.41 -5.05
N VAL A 163 -0.96 13.05 -4.56
CA VAL A 163 -0.20 12.62 -3.39
C VAL A 163 -0.50 13.58 -2.24
N THR A 164 -0.98 13.06 -1.11
CA THR A 164 -1.31 13.86 0.07
C THR A 164 -0.32 13.55 1.20
N PRO A 165 0.77 14.30 1.34
CA PRO A 165 1.69 14.14 2.44
C PRO A 165 1.10 14.68 3.75
N GLU A 166 1.55 14.18 4.89
CA GLU A 166 1.18 14.70 6.21
C GLU A 166 1.68 16.14 6.38
N ARG A 167 2.88 16.41 5.87
CA ARG A 167 3.51 17.75 5.91
C ARG A 167 4.20 18.04 4.60
N VAL A 168 4.10 19.28 4.18
CA VAL A 168 4.79 19.80 3.00
C VAL A 168 5.83 20.84 3.47
N SER A 169 7.10 20.59 3.20
CA SER A 169 8.17 21.55 3.46
C SER A 169 8.57 22.28 2.18
N PRO A 170 9.14 23.50 2.29
CA PRO A 170 9.67 24.23 1.14
C PRO A 170 10.77 23.45 0.40
N GLU A 171 11.62 22.73 1.14
CA GLU A 171 12.70 21.91 0.62
C GLU A 171 12.15 20.76 -0.24
N LEU A 172 11.09 20.08 0.26
CA LEU A 172 10.42 19.03 -0.49
C LEU A 172 9.79 19.57 -1.78
N LEU A 173 9.15 20.73 -1.73
CA LEU A 173 8.58 21.35 -2.93
C LEU A 173 9.65 21.71 -3.96
N ALA A 174 10.80 22.20 -3.53
CA ALA A 174 11.93 22.51 -4.42
C ALA A 174 12.45 21.23 -5.10
N GLU A 175 12.65 20.15 -4.36
CA GLU A 175 13.09 18.86 -4.90
C GLU A 175 12.06 18.27 -5.89
N LEU A 176 10.78 18.32 -5.57
CA LEU A 176 9.71 17.84 -6.46
C LEU A 176 9.63 18.67 -7.74
N PHE A 177 9.81 19.98 -7.65
CA PHE A 177 9.82 20.86 -8.81
C PHE A 177 10.95 20.51 -9.80
N HIS A 178 12.12 20.10 -9.27
CA HIS A 178 13.25 19.67 -10.09
C HIS A 178 13.08 18.28 -10.72
N ARG A 179 12.31 17.39 -10.08
CA ARG A 179 12.21 15.99 -10.48
C ARG A 179 10.99 15.69 -11.36
N PHE A 180 9.94 16.51 -11.28
CA PHE A 180 8.68 16.27 -11.99
C PHE A 180 8.32 17.43 -12.92
N ASP A 181 8.39 17.17 -14.21
CA ASP A 181 7.86 18.10 -15.22
C ASP A 181 6.34 18.26 -15.05
N GLY A 182 5.90 19.52 -15.00
CA GLY A 182 4.47 19.83 -14.81
C GLY A 182 3.95 19.64 -13.39
N PHE A 183 4.84 19.49 -12.42
CA PHE A 183 4.51 19.50 -10.99
C PHE A 183 3.66 20.72 -10.63
N ARG A 184 2.66 20.49 -9.80
CA ARG A 184 1.83 21.58 -9.25
C ARG A 184 1.84 21.50 -7.73
N ALA A 185 2.39 22.54 -7.12
CA ALA A 185 2.37 22.71 -5.69
C ALA A 185 0.93 22.84 -5.16
N PRO A 186 0.64 22.29 -3.97
CA PRO A 186 -0.66 22.44 -3.34
C PRO A 186 -0.94 23.93 -3.02
N ARG A 187 -2.18 24.36 -3.23
CA ARG A 187 -2.59 25.73 -2.90
C ARG A 187 -2.77 25.97 -1.40
N THR A 188 -2.95 24.91 -0.62
CA THR A 188 -3.09 24.93 0.85
C THR A 188 -2.28 23.77 1.42
N ALA A 189 -1.89 23.87 2.69
CA ALA A 189 -1.10 22.82 3.38
C ALA A 189 -1.81 21.44 3.41
N ALA A 190 -3.13 21.43 3.27
CA ALA A 190 -3.94 20.20 3.25
C ALA A 190 -4.29 19.72 1.83
N ALA A 191 -3.84 20.41 0.78
CA ALA A 191 -4.14 20.00 -0.58
C ALA A 191 -3.13 18.98 -1.11
N ALA A 192 -3.61 18.06 -1.94
CA ALA A 192 -2.77 17.08 -2.58
C ALA A 192 -1.79 17.73 -3.57
N ILE A 193 -0.59 17.17 -3.61
CA ILE A 193 0.41 17.41 -4.65
C ILE A 193 -0.07 16.70 -5.91
N SER A 194 -0.07 17.40 -7.03
CA SER A 194 -0.50 16.85 -8.32
C SER A 194 0.71 16.55 -9.20
N LEU A 195 0.90 15.28 -9.52
CA LEU A 195 1.97 14.77 -10.39
C LEU A 195 1.34 14.28 -11.70
N PRO A 196 1.70 14.84 -12.86
CA PRO A 196 1.04 14.51 -14.12
C PRO A 196 1.33 13.09 -14.59
N LEU A 197 0.28 12.33 -14.95
CA LEU A 197 0.34 11.03 -15.57
C LEU A 197 0.23 11.17 -17.09
N THR A 198 1.33 11.42 -17.77
CA THR A 198 1.35 11.59 -19.23
C THR A 198 1.76 10.29 -19.93
N ASN A 199 0.95 9.85 -20.94
CA ASN A 199 1.25 8.69 -21.80
C ASN A 199 1.51 7.36 -21.08
N VAL A 200 0.82 7.13 -19.95
CA VAL A 200 1.05 5.97 -19.09
C VAL A 200 0.26 4.75 -19.60
N LYS A 201 0.97 3.66 -19.96
CA LYS A 201 0.37 2.37 -20.33
C LYS A 201 -0.06 1.54 -19.12
N ASN A 202 0.72 1.59 -18.04
CA ASN A 202 0.44 0.93 -16.77
C ASN A 202 0.47 1.97 -15.64
N VAL A 203 -0.71 2.22 -15.07
CA VAL A 203 -0.88 3.24 -14.02
C VAL A 203 -0.25 2.80 -12.71
N ALA A 204 -0.35 1.51 -12.34
CA ALA A 204 0.22 1.00 -11.09
C ALA A 204 1.75 1.08 -11.13
N ALA A 205 2.38 0.67 -12.23
CA ALA A 205 3.82 0.79 -12.41
C ALA A 205 4.28 2.25 -12.38
N ALA A 206 3.59 3.13 -13.10
CA ALA A 206 3.92 4.55 -13.10
C ALA A 206 3.76 5.19 -11.71
N ALA A 207 2.72 4.82 -10.97
CA ALA A 207 2.52 5.31 -9.61
C ALA A 207 3.65 4.84 -8.67
N ALA A 208 4.09 3.58 -8.78
CA ALA A 208 5.22 3.07 -8.00
C ALA A 208 6.52 3.81 -8.33
N GLU A 209 6.83 4.01 -9.62
CA GLU A 209 8.00 4.77 -10.08
C GLU A 209 7.95 6.23 -9.59
N MET A 210 6.80 6.89 -9.72
CA MET A 210 6.61 8.26 -9.22
C MET A 210 6.74 8.34 -7.71
N MET A 211 6.26 7.35 -6.96
CA MET A 211 6.43 7.30 -5.50
C MET A 211 7.89 7.04 -5.11
N THR A 212 8.64 6.25 -5.87
CA THR A 212 10.11 6.10 -5.66
C THR A 212 10.83 7.44 -5.87
N THR A 213 10.53 8.14 -6.97
CA THR A 213 11.10 9.48 -7.23
C THR A 213 10.70 10.50 -6.15
N TYR A 214 9.45 10.41 -5.66
CA TYR A 214 8.99 11.22 -4.52
C TYR A 214 9.78 10.92 -3.25
N ALA A 215 10.06 9.65 -2.99
CA ALA A 215 10.84 9.24 -1.83
C ALA A 215 12.27 9.76 -1.87
N ASP A 216 12.91 9.74 -3.04
CA ASP A 216 14.24 10.35 -3.23
C ASP A 216 14.22 11.86 -2.95
N ALA A 217 13.15 12.54 -3.37
CA ALA A 217 12.97 13.97 -3.08
C ALA A 217 12.73 14.22 -1.58
N TYR A 218 11.97 13.36 -0.93
CA TYR A 218 11.69 13.42 0.50
C TYR A 218 12.96 13.21 1.34
N ASP A 219 13.78 12.23 0.99
CA ASP A 219 15.05 11.94 1.66
C ASP A 219 16.05 13.09 1.47
N ALA A 220 16.16 13.63 0.25
CA ALA A 220 17.01 14.80 -0.03
C ALA A 220 16.57 16.05 0.77
N ALA A 221 15.27 16.33 0.81
CA ALA A 221 14.72 17.44 1.58
C ALA A 221 14.93 17.29 3.10
N THR A 222 14.81 16.06 3.60
CA THR A 222 15.03 15.75 5.02
C THR A 222 16.49 16.00 5.39
N LYS A 223 17.43 15.52 4.59
CA LYS A 223 18.87 15.75 4.77
C LYS A 223 19.22 17.23 4.73
N ALA A 224 18.72 17.97 3.76
CA ALA A 224 18.93 19.42 3.65
C ALA A 224 18.43 20.19 4.89
N LYS A 225 17.29 19.76 5.46
CA LYS A 225 16.74 20.34 6.67
C LYS A 225 17.61 20.05 7.90
N GLU A 226 18.15 18.86 8.03
CA GLU A 226 19.06 18.48 9.11
C GLU A 226 20.35 19.31 9.05
N GLU A 227 20.97 19.42 7.87
CA GLU A 227 22.17 20.22 7.63
C GLU A 227 21.96 21.71 8.01
N LEU A 228 20.82 22.29 7.61
CA LEU A 228 20.44 23.65 7.99
C LEU A 228 20.25 23.83 9.50
N THR A 229 19.73 22.81 10.17
CA THR A 229 19.52 22.85 11.62
C THR A 229 20.85 22.83 12.37
N VAL A 230 21.77 21.96 11.97
CA VAL A 230 23.13 21.89 12.53
C VAL A 230 23.88 23.20 12.29
N ALA A 231 23.86 23.74 11.06
CA ALA A 231 24.52 25.01 10.74
C ALA A 231 24.00 26.21 11.56
N ARG A 232 22.70 26.20 11.89
CA ARG A 232 22.10 27.24 12.76
C ARG A 232 22.56 27.10 14.22
N GLN A 233 22.67 25.87 14.74
CA GLN A 233 23.19 25.63 16.09
C GLN A 233 24.64 26.05 16.20
N ASP A 234 25.50 25.66 15.25
CA ASP A 234 26.90 26.04 15.22
C ASP A 234 27.11 27.56 15.11
N ALA A 235 26.19 28.27 14.45
CA ALA A 235 26.22 29.73 14.37
C ALA A 235 25.81 30.43 15.66
N GLN A 236 24.97 29.79 16.47
CA GLN A 236 24.52 30.30 17.78
C GLN A 236 25.54 30.02 18.91
N ASP A 237 26.30 28.93 18.78
CA ASP A 237 27.31 28.52 19.77
C ASP A 237 28.69 29.14 19.57
N LYS A 238 28.91 30.04 18.58
CA LYS A 238 30.15 30.81 18.41
C LYS A 238 30.16 31.97 19.41
N PRO A 239 31.07 31.93 20.42
CA PRO A 239 31.25 33.07 21.31
C PRO A 239 31.84 34.27 20.49
N GLU A 240 31.32 35.47 20.79
CA GLU A 240 31.89 36.75 20.32
C GLU A 240 33.35 36.95 20.75
#